data_f41e9869e7d925a5d7e4141ebf59f982
#
_entry.id   f41e9869e7d925a5d7e4141ebf59f982
#
_cell.length_a   1.000
_cell.length_b   1.000
_cell.length_c   1.000
_cell.angle_alpha   90.00
_cell.angle_beta   90.00
_cell.angle_gamma   90.00
#
_symmetry.space_group_name_H-M   'P 1'
#
loop_
_entity.id
_entity.type
_entity.pdbx_description
1 polymer ?
#
loop_
_entity_poly.entity_id
_entity_poly.type
_entity_poly.pdbx_seq_one_letter_code
_entity_poly.pdbx_strand_id
1 'polypeptide(L)'
;MNEVDRIRDQLKRAFYGNAWHGPSLREVLDGVTSVEASSRISTGHSIRELVLHITAWTDICRQRLAETPVPEATTEEDWPAVEDLDEAQWRRDVENLFAAEERLQEALSGFPESSLNSTVPGREHSYYVMLQGGVQHCLYHAGQITILKKLNA
;
A
#
# COMPACT_ATOMS: atom_id res chain seq x y z
N MET A 1 -14.73 -0.71 20.12
CA MET A 1 -13.74 -0.68 19.00
C MET A 1 -12.39 -1.06 19.60
N ASN A 2 -11.88 -2.22 19.24
CA ASN A 2 -10.58 -2.69 19.69
C ASN A 2 -9.45 -2.07 18.85
N GLU A 3 -8.18 -2.33 19.17
CA GLU A 3 -7.05 -1.69 18.49
C GLU A 3 -6.89 -2.18 17.05
N VAL A 4 -7.23 -3.44 16.75
CA VAL A 4 -7.24 -3.94 15.36
C VAL A 4 -8.27 -3.18 14.52
N ASP A 5 -9.46 -2.91 15.07
CA ASP A 5 -10.49 -2.11 14.37
C ASP A 5 -10.02 -0.67 14.11
N ARG A 6 -9.27 -0.08 15.05
CA ARG A 6 -8.70 1.26 14.86
C ARG A 6 -7.66 1.28 13.75
N ILE A 7 -6.79 0.28 13.69
CA ILE A 7 -5.80 0.13 12.60
C ILE A 7 -6.52 -0.05 11.26
N ARG A 8 -7.55 -0.90 11.22
CA ARG A 8 -8.38 -1.11 10.02
C ARG A 8 -9.05 0.19 9.55
N ASP A 9 -9.58 0.99 10.46
CA ASP A 9 -10.15 2.30 10.14
C ASP A 9 -9.10 3.25 9.54
N GLN A 10 -7.88 3.30 10.11
CA GLN A 10 -6.81 4.13 9.57
C GLN A 10 -6.33 3.67 8.19
N LEU A 11 -6.23 2.36 7.94
CA LEU A 11 -5.95 1.82 6.62
C LEU A 11 -7.03 2.24 5.61
N LYS A 12 -8.31 2.08 5.95
CA LYS A 12 -9.42 2.54 5.10
C LYS A 12 -9.33 4.02 4.76
N ARG A 13 -9.02 4.85 5.75
CA ARG A 13 -8.86 6.30 5.52
C ARG A 13 -7.70 6.61 4.60
N ALA A 14 -6.57 5.94 4.76
CA ALA A 14 -5.39 6.12 3.90
C ALA A 14 -5.69 5.74 2.43
N PHE A 15 -6.50 4.70 2.21
CA PHE A 15 -6.84 4.23 0.86
C PHE A 15 -8.03 4.96 0.24
N TYR A 16 -9.10 5.25 1.00
CA TYR A 16 -10.39 5.62 0.42
C TYR A 16 -10.85 7.05 0.69
N GLY A 17 -10.39 7.69 1.77
CA GLY A 17 -10.74 9.07 2.08
C GLY A 17 -11.05 9.34 3.55
N ASN A 18 -11.33 10.59 3.84
CA ASN A 18 -11.54 11.10 5.20
C ASN A 18 -10.34 10.91 6.14
N ALA A 19 -9.12 10.87 5.59
CA ALA A 19 -7.90 10.84 6.37
C ALA A 19 -7.58 12.24 6.93
N TRP A 20 -7.16 12.30 8.17
CA TRP A 20 -6.86 13.57 8.83
C TRP A 20 -5.69 14.34 8.18
N HIS A 21 -4.72 13.62 7.62
CA HIS A 21 -3.51 14.20 7.02
C HIS A 21 -3.75 14.92 5.68
N GLY A 22 -4.81 14.59 4.95
CA GLY A 22 -5.06 15.09 3.59
C GLY A 22 -5.59 14.00 2.65
N PRO A 23 -5.33 14.12 1.33
CA PRO A 23 -5.90 13.21 0.34
C PRO A 23 -5.45 11.75 0.50
N SER A 24 -6.39 10.83 0.36
CA SER A 24 -6.17 9.39 0.31
C SER A 24 -5.54 8.93 -1.01
N LEU A 25 -5.10 7.66 -1.08
CA LEU A 25 -4.62 7.07 -2.32
C LEU A 25 -5.64 7.17 -3.46
N ARG A 26 -6.94 6.93 -3.18
CA ARG A 26 -8.01 7.08 -4.18
C ARG A 26 -8.08 8.49 -4.73
N GLU A 27 -8.01 9.49 -3.85
CA GLU A 27 -8.11 10.90 -4.24
C GLU A 27 -6.87 11.37 -5.02
N VAL A 28 -5.67 10.94 -4.64
CA VAL A 28 -4.45 11.32 -5.39
C VAL A 28 -4.34 10.61 -6.73
N LEU A 29 -4.90 9.40 -6.88
CA LEU A 29 -4.89 8.64 -8.13
C LEU A 29 -6.03 9.02 -9.08
N ASP A 30 -7.02 9.78 -8.60
CA ASP A 30 -8.16 10.19 -9.42
C ASP A 30 -7.69 11.02 -10.63
N GLY A 31 -8.16 10.62 -11.82
CA GLY A 31 -7.84 11.27 -13.09
C GLY A 31 -6.40 11.07 -13.60
N VAL A 32 -5.56 10.27 -12.94
CA VAL A 32 -4.21 9.96 -13.44
C VAL A 32 -4.32 9.02 -14.64
N THR A 33 -3.78 9.43 -15.78
CA THR A 33 -3.69 8.63 -17.01
C THR A 33 -2.48 7.70 -16.99
N SER A 34 -2.46 6.66 -17.85
CA SER A 34 -1.31 5.76 -18.00
C SER A 34 -0.02 6.51 -18.38
N VAL A 35 -0.13 7.56 -19.18
CA VAL A 35 1.00 8.41 -19.59
C VAL A 35 1.59 9.14 -18.39
N GLU A 36 0.76 9.79 -17.59
CA GLU A 36 1.20 10.47 -16.36
C GLU A 36 1.75 9.47 -15.34
N ALA A 37 1.08 8.32 -15.18
CA ALA A 37 1.49 7.27 -14.26
C ALA A 37 2.87 6.69 -14.57
N SER A 38 3.26 6.67 -15.84
CA SER A 38 4.53 6.11 -16.32
C SER A 38 5.65 7.15 -16.45
N SER A 39 5.32 8.44 -16.32
CA SER A 39 6.30 9.50 -16.39
C SER A 39 7.24 9.47 -15.18
N ARG A 40 8.54 9.53 -15.43
CA ARG A 40 9.58 9.62 -14.40
C ARG A 40 10.17 10.99 -14.35
N ILE A 41 10.46 11.45 -13.15
CA ILE A 41 11.22 12.68 -12.93
C ILE A 41 12.63 12.28 -12.51
N SER A 42 13.60 12.55 -13.36
CA SER A 42 15.00 12.16 -13.13
C SER A 42 15.13 10.64 -12.88
N THR A 43 15.83 10.24 -11.83
CA THR A 43 16.07 8.84 -11.43
C THR A 43 15.02 8.31 -10.44
N GLY A 44 13.97 9.11 -10.16
CA GLY A 44 12.91 8.72 -9.24
C GLY A 44 11.95 7.69 -9.82
N HIS A 45 11.12 7.11 -8.95
CA HIS A 45 10.06 6.21 -9.35
C HIS A 45 8.89 6.96 -9.99
N SER A 46 8.21 6.32 -10.93
CA SER A 46 6.95 6.78 -11.50
C SER A 46 5.77 6.52 -10.55
N ILE A 47 4.64 7.17 -10.80
CA ILE A 47 3.38 6.90 -10.05
C ILE A 47 3.00 5.42 -10.15
N ARG A 48 3.15 4.82 -11.32
CA ARG A 48 2.84 3.41 -11.54
C ARG A 48 3.72 2.47 -10.71
N GLU A 49 5.03 2.74 -10.65
CA GLU A 49 5.94 1.97 -9.81
C GLU A 49 5.57 2.08 -8.32
N LEU A 50 5.18 3.27 -7.86
CA LEU A 50 4.69 3.47 -6.49
C LEU A 50 3.41 2.69 -6.22
N VAL A 51 2.46 2.65 -7.16
CA VAL A 51 1.22 1.86 -7.04
C VAL A 51 1.53 0.37 -6.92
N LEU A 52 2.41 -0.17 -7.77
CA LEU A 52 2.82 -1.58 -7.71
C LEU A 52 3.55 -1.90 -6.40
N HIS A 53 4.43 -1.01 -5.95
CA HIS A 53 5.16 -1.15 -4.68
C HIS A 53 4.20 -1.15 -3.47
N ILE A 54 3.25 -0.23 -3.41
CA ILE A 54 2.24 -0.21 -2.32
C ILE A 54 1.40 -1.49 -2.35
N THR A 55 1.01 -1.96 -3.54
CA THR A 55 0.25 -3.21 -3.70
C THR A 55 1.02 -4.39 -3.16
N ALA A 56 2.30 -4.53 -3.53
CA ALA A 56 3.18 -5.60 -3.08
C ALA A 56 3.31 -5.60 -1.55
N TRP A 57 3.59 -4.45 -0.94
CA TRP A 57 3.73 -4.35 0.51
C TRP A 57 2.43 -4.56 1.28
N THR A 58 1.28 -4.18 0.71
CA THR A 58 -0.03 -4.47 1.28
C THR A 58 -0.28 -5.98 1.32
N ASP A 59 0.05 -6.71 0.24
CA ASP A 59 -0.05 -8.17 0.21
C ASP A 59 1.00 -8.86 1.11
N ILE A 60 2.22 -8.34 1.21
CA ILE A 60 3.23 -8.85 2.15
C ILE A 60 2.76 -8.70 3.60
N CYS A 61 2.20 -7.53 3.97
CA CYS A 61 1.61 -7.34 5.29
C CYS A 61 0.52 -8.37 5.57
N ARG A 62 -0.37 -8.62 4.61
CA ARG A 62 -1.42 -9.64 4.71
C ARG A 62 -0.84 -11.05 4.90
N GLN A 63 0.15 -11.43 4.12
CA GLN A 63 0.79 -12.75 4.22
C GLN A 63 1.45 -12.94 5.59
N ARG A 64 2.07 -11.89 6.13
CA ARG A 64 2.73 -11.92 7.44
C ARG A 64 1.76 -12.01 8.63
N LEU A 65 0.46 -11.83 8.42
CA LEU A 65 -0.55 -12.10 9.45
C LEU A 65 -0.74 -13.61 9.71
N ALA A 66 -0.29 -14.46 8.79
CA ALA A 66 -0.21 -15.90 9.04
C ALA A 66 0.89 -16.21 10.07
N GLU A 67 0.72 -17.28 10.82
CA GLU A 67 1.67 -17.70 11.87
C GLU A 67 2.96 -18.34 11.32
N THR A 68 3.18 -18.29 10.02
CA THR A 68 4.36 -18.84 9.33
C THR A 68 5.28 -17.74 8.88
N PRO A 69 6.62 -17.93 8.97
CA PRO A 69 7.58 -16.95 8.47
C PRO A 69 7.39 -16.70 6.96
N VAL A 70 7.35 -15.42 6.59
CA VAL A 70 7.38 -14.97 5.19
C VAL A 70 8.79 -14.46 4.90
N PRO A 71 9.46 -14.91 3.83
CA PRO A 71 10.79 -14.43 3.46
C PRO A 71 10.86 -12.91 3.32
N GLU A 72 12.07 -12.34 3.32
CA GLU A 72 12.25 -10.95 2.90
C GLU A 72 11.85 -10.80 1.44
N ALA A 73 11.25 -9.65 1.11
CA ALA A 73 10.92 -9.33 -0.28
C ALA A 73 12.22 -9.25 -1.10
N THR A 74 12.24 -9.90 -2.25
CA THR A 74 13.29 -9.68 -3.25
C THR A 74 13.19 -8.27 -3.83
N THR A 75 14.21 -7.81 -4.55
CA THR A 75 14.15 -6.51 -5.23
C THR A 75 12.99 -6.45 -6.22
N GLU A 76 12.70 -7.54 -6.91
CA GLU A 76 11.60 -7.65 -7.87
C GLU A 76 10.22 -7.67 -7.20
N GLU A 77 10.11 -8.21 -5.99
CA GLU A 77 8.89 -8.17 -5.20
C GLU A 77 8.66 -6.81 -4.56
N ASP A 78 9.73 -6.15 -4.14
CA ASP A 78 9.69 -4.80 -3.57
C ASP A 78 9.35 -3.74 -4.63
N TRP A 79 9.98 -3.84 -5.80
CA TRP A 79 9.77 -2.96 -6.95
C TRP A 79 9.45 -3.76 -8.21
N PRO A 80 8.19 -4.20 -8.38
CA PRO A 80 7.80 -4.97 -9.56
C PRO A 80 8.06 -4.20 -10.86
N ALA A 81 8.56 -4.92 -11.86
CA ALA A 81 8.85 -4.33 -13.17
C ALA A 81 7.58 -3.77 -13.81
N VAL A 82 7.72 -2.59 -14.41
CA VAL A 82 6.67 -1.97 -15.21
C VAL A 82 6.92 -2.34 -16.68
N GLU A 83 6.06 -3.20 -17.23
CA GLU A 83 6.12 -3.59 -18.63
C GLU A 83 5.20 -2.65 -19.44
N ASP A 84 4.13 -3.06 -20.00
CA ASP A 84 3.30 -2.27 -20.89
C ASP A 84 2.66 -1.00 -20.28
N LEU A 85 2.53 0.05 -21.10
CA LEU A 85 2.08 1.39 -20.72
C LEU A 85 0.66 1.70 -21.19
N ASP A 86 -0.18 0.69 -21.48
CA ASP A 86 -1.55 0.96 -21.92
C ASP A 86 -2.48 1.35 -20.77
N GLU A 87 -3.55 2.07 -21.10
CA GLU A 87 -4.53 2.55 -20.14
C GLU A 87 -5.28 1.40 -19.46
N ALA A 88 -5.49 0.28 -20.15
CA ALA A 88 -6.20 -0.87 -19.59
C ALA A 88 -5.35 -1.54 -18.50
N GLN A 89 -4.04 -1.66 -18.70
CA GLN A 89 -3.13 -2.19 -17.68
C GLN A 89 -3.02 -1.25 -16.48
N TRP A 90 -2.92 0.07 -16.73
CA TRP A 90 -2.92 1.06 -15.64
C TRP A 90 -4.16 0.94 -14.75
N ARG A 91 -5.33 0.82 -15.34
CA ARG A 91 -6.59 0.61 -14.58
C ARG A 91 -6.55 -0.67 -13.75
N ARG A 92 -6.05 -1.77 -14.32
CA ARG A 92 -5.89 -3.04 -13.59
C ARG A 92 -4.92 -2.90 -12.41
N ASP A 93 -3.82 -2.15 -12.57
CA ASP A 93 -2.86 -1.93 -11.49
C ASP A 93 -3.52 -1.15 -10.33
N VAL A 94 -4.32 -0.13 -10.62
CA VAL A 94 -5.08 0.61 -9.61
C VAL A 94 -6.16 -0.27 -8.96
N GLU A 95 -6.90 -1.06 -9.73
CA GLU A 95 -7.88 -2.03 -9.20
C GLU A 95 -7.22 -3.04 -8.26
N ASN A 96 -6.06 -3.57 -8.64
CA ASN A 96 -5.28 -4.52 -7.82
C ASN A 96 -4.81 -3.90 -6.51
N LEU A 97 -4.43 -2.63 -6.51
CA LEU A 97 -4.07 -1.89 -5.29
C LEU A 97 -5.21 -1.91 -4.26
N PHE A 98 -6.42 -1.56 -4.69
CA PHE A 98 -7.58 -1.55 -3.80
C PHE A 98 -8.03 -2.97 -3.41
N ALA A 99 -7.94 -3.93 -4.32
CA ALA A 99 -8.21 -5.33 -4.01
C ALA A 99 -7.22 -5.92 -3.00
N ALA A 100 -5.95 -5.50 -3.01
CA ALA A 100 -4.97 -5.90 -2.00
C ALA A 100 -5.36 -5.37 -0.61
N GLU A 101 -5.82 -4.13 -0.51
CA GLU A 101 -6.32 -3.55 0.74
C GLU A 101 -7.55 -4.30 1.26
N GLU A 102 -8.52 -4.61 0.40
CA GLU A 102 -9.70 -5.38 0.79
C GLU A 102 -9.33 -6.76 1.36
N ARG A 103 -8.37 -7.46 0.74
CA ARG A 103 -7.86 -8.74 1.26
C ARG A 103 -7.15 -8.58 2.61
N LEU A 104 -6.42 -7.49 2.82
CA LEU A 104 -5.80 -7.17 4.10
C LEU A 104 -6.86 -6.89 5.16
N GLN A 105 -7.92 -6.13 4.84
CA GLN A 105 -9.04 -5.86 5.73
C GLN A 105 -9.77 -7.14 6.16
N GLU A 106 -9.97 -8.06 5.22
CA GLU A 106 -10.57 -9.36 5.51
C GLU A 106 -9.70 -10.18 6.47
N ALA A 107 -8.39 -10.25 6.20
CA ALA A 107 -7.45 -10.95 7.08
C ALA A 107 -7.41 -10.35 8.50
N LEU A 108 -7.46 -9.02 8.61
CA LEU A 108 -7.48 -8.31 9.88
C LEU A 108 -8.80 -8.49 10.64
N SER A 109 -9.90 -8.78 9.96
CA SER A 109 -11.21 -8.94 10.62
C SER A 109 -11.23 -10.11 11.62
N GLY A 110 -10.40 -11.13 11.39
CA GLY A 110 -10.24 -12.28 12.28
C GLY A 110 -8.95 -12.26 13.12
N PHE A 111 -8.14 -11.21 13.00
CA PHE A 111 -6.86 -11.13 13.70
C PHE A 111 -7.06 -10.79 15.19
N PRO A 112 -6.51 -11.61 16.12
CA PRO A 112 -6.75 -11.38 17.55
C PRO A 112 -5.95 -10.17 18.07
N GLU A 113 -6.63 -9.27 18.77
CA GLU A 113 -5.98 -8.08 19.35
C GLU A 113 -4.82 -8.45 20.30
N SER A 114 -4.96 -9.57 21.01
CA SER A 114 -3.92 -10.08 21.92
C SER A 114 -2.59 -10.40 21.21
N SER A 115 -2.63 -10.64 19.89
CA SER A 115 -1.44 -10.95 19.09
C SER A 115 -0.71 -9.70 18.59
N LEU A 116 -1.28 -8.50 18.70
CA LEU A 116 -0.69 -7.26 18.19
C LEU A 116 0.73 -7.00 18.72
N ASN A 117 0.99 -7.33 19.97
CA ASN A 117 2.30 -7.16 20.61
C ASN A 117 3.26 -8.32 20.38
N SER A 118 2.80 -9.42 19.77
CA SER A 118 3.65 -10.55 19.41
C SER A 118 4.56 -10.19 18.24
N THR A 119 5.76 -10.77 18.25
CA THR A 119 6.72 -10.58 17.16
C THR A 119 6.23 -11.28 15.88
N VAL A 120 6.32 -10.60 14.75
CA VAL A 120 6.04 -11.20 13.44
C VAL A 120 7.06 -12.31 13.18
N PRO A 121 6.64 -13.53 12.79
CA PRO A 121 7.56 -14.64 12.56
C PRO A 121 8.69 -14.28 11.59
N GLY A 122 9.94 -14.49 12.02
CA GLY A 122 11.14 -14.14 11.25
C GLY A 122 11.48 -12.66 11.20
N ARG A 123 10.89 -11.81 12.05
CA ARG A 123 11.15 -10.37 12.15
C ARG A 123 11.51 -9.96 13.58
N GLU A 124 12.02 -8.75 13.75
CA GLU A 124 12.35 -8.17 15.06
C GLU A 124 11.23 -7.24 15.61
N HIS A 125 10.25 -6.92 14.78
CA HIS A 125 9.14 -6.03 15.13
C HIS A 125 7.84 -6.79 15.40
N SER A 126 6.92 -6.15 16.15
CA SER A 126 5.61 -6.68 16.44
C SER A 126 4.63 -6.48 15.27
N TYR A 127 3.51 -7.22 15.31
CA TYR A 127 2.39 -6.98 14.38
C TYR A 127 1.87 -5.55 14.47
N TYR A 128 1.82 -4.96 15.66
CA TYR A 128 1.41 -3.57 15.84
C TYR A 128 2.31 -2.62 15.04
N VAL A 129 3.62 -2.75 15.18
CA VAL A 129 4.60 -1.92 14.45
C VAL A 129 4.47 -2.12 12.94
N MET A 130 4.31 -3.36 12.47
CA MET A 130 4.13 -3.65 11.04
C MET A 130 2.86 -3.02 10.48
N LEU A 131 1.74 -3.16 11.17
CA LEU A 131 0.45 -2.66 10.69
C LEU A 131 0.36 -1.12 10.73
N GLN A 132 0.88 -0.49 11.77
CA GLN A 132 1.03 0.97 11.81
C GLN A 132 2.00 1.46 10.73
N GLY A 133 3.10 0.72 10.52
CA GLY A 133 4.03 0.96 9.43
C GLY A 133 3.35 0.88 8.06
N GLY A 134 2.41 -0.04 7.86
CA GLY A 134 1.60 -0.14 6.64
C GLY A 134 0.76 1.11 6.37
N VAL A 135 0.10 1.66 7.40
CA VAL A 135 -0.62 2.94 7.28
C VAL A 135 0.34 4.07 6.89
N GLN A 136 1.46 4.20 7.59
CA GLN A 136 2.47 5.24 7.34
C GLN A 136 3.07 5.11 5.94
N HIS A 137 3.35 3.90 5.48
CA HIS A 137 3.86 3.61 4.15
C HIS A 137 2.92 4.09 3.05
N CYS A 138 1.62 3.84 3.17
CA CYS A 138 0.62 4.35 2.22
C CYS A 138 0.61 5.88 2.17
N LEU A 139 0.67 6.54 3.33
CA LEU A 139 0.66 8.01 3.43
C LEU A 139 1.94 8.63 2.86
N TYR A 140 3.10 8.01 3.14
CA TYR A 140 4.38 8.43 2.59
C TYR A 140 4.38 8.41 1.06
N HIS A 141 3.88 7.34 0.45
CA HIS A 141 3.82 7.23 -1.00
C HIS A 141 2.68 8.05 -1.62
N ALA A 142 1.54 8.24 -0.94
CA ALA A 142 0.50 9.16 -1.40
C ALA A 142 1.03 10.60 -1.54
N GLY A 143 1.89 11.02 -0.62
CA GLY A 143 2.58 12.31 -0.72
C GLY A 143 3.49 12.40 -1.96
N GLN A 144 4.25 11.36 -2.26
CA GLN A 144 5.10 11.27 -3.46
C GLN A 144 4.26 11.31 -4.74
N ILE A 145 3.18 10.54 -4.80
CA ILE A 145 2.23 10.54 -5.95
C ILE A 145 1.67 11.94 -6.16
N THR A 146 1.28 12.63 -5.09
CA THR A 146 0.77 14.01 -5.17
C THR A 146 1.77 14.97 -5.80
N ILE A 147 3.05 14.87 -5.43
CA ILE A 147 4.11 15.69 -6.00
C ILE A 147 4.32 15.36 -7.47
N LEU A 148 4.42 14.08 -7.82
CA LEU A 148 4.61 13.62 -9.19
C LEU A 148 3.45 14.06 -10.10
N LYS A 149 2.20 13.94 -9.62
CA LYS A 149 1.01 14.41 -10.35
C LYS A 149 1.07 15.90 -10.67
N LYS A 150 1.50 16.72 -9.70
CA LYS A 150 1.64 18.17 -9.91
C LYS A 150 2.75 18.53 -10.89
N LEU A 151 3.82 17.77 -10.92
CA LEU A 151 4.97 18.01 -11.81
C LEU A 151 4.72 17.50 -13.23
N ASN A 152 3.79 16.56 -13.41
CA ASN A 152 3.39 16.03 -14.71
C ASN A 152 2.17 16.77 -15.32
N ALA A 153 1.58 17.67 -14.56
CA ALA A 153 0.40 18.42 -15.00
C ALA A 153 0.76 19.56 -15.99
#